data_58d28b558ab48fed09349d696179f65f
#
_entry.id   58d28b558ab48fed09349d696179f65f
#
_cell.length_a   1.000
_cell.length_b   1.000
_cell.length_c   1.000
_cell.angle_alpha   90.00
_cell.angle_beta   90.00
_cell.angle_gamma   90.00
#
_symmetry.space_group_name_H-M   'P 1'
#
loop_
_entity.id
_entity.type
_entity.pdbx_description
1 polymer ?
#
loop_
_entity_poly.entity_id
_entity_poly.type
_entity_poly.pdbx_seq_one_letter_code
_entity_poly.pdbx_strand_id
1 'polypeptide(L)'
;EDEERQLAADLKSQLLTFPNLPSPDCPDGRDENDNIEIRAWGDPRRQEGLEEHWAIADRLGLLDSERSVRIAQSRFVTLFGQGARLERALINFMLDLHTGKGYREVLPPVLVNSASLTGSGQLPKFAEESFRCADDDLWLTPTAEVPLTSLHRDEIIPADRLPLRYVAYDFFLSFSQNRFSPQRHHF
;
A
#
# COMPACT_ATOMS: atom_id res chain seq x y z
N GLU A 1 -8.50 27.75 -28.60
CA GLU A 1 -9.15 26.56 -27.97
C GLU A 1 -8.22 25.32 -27.97
N ASP A 2 -7.59 24.92 -29.13
CA ASP A 2 -6.71 23.75 -29.17
C ASP A 2 -5.39 24.01 -28.42
N GLU A 3 -4.79 25.19 -28.63
CA GLU A 3 -3.57 25.61 -27.92
C GLU A 3 -3.82 25.72 -26.39
N GLU A 4 -4.94 26.29 -25.98
CA GLU A 4 -5.34 26.39 -24.59
C GLU A 4 -5.50 24.99 -23.94
N ARG A 5 -6.14 24.07 -24.67
CA ARG A 5 -6.33 22.68 -24.22
C ARG A 5 -5.00 21.96 -24.06
N GLN A 6 -4.07 22.17 -25.01
CA GLN A 6 -2.73 21.60 -24.94
C GLN A 6 -1.94 22.16 -23.75
N LEU A 7 -1.92 23.48 -23.57
CA LEU A 7 -1.25 24.12 -22.44
C LEU A 7 -1.81 23.66 -21.08
N ALA A 8 -3.13 23.50 -20.98
CA ALA A 8 -3.76 22.98 -19.78
C ALA A 8 -3.36 21.53 -19.48
N ALA A 9 -3.27 20.69 -20.51
CA ALA A 9 -2.81 19.30 -20.37
C ALA A 9 -1.34 19.23 -19.95
N ASP A 10 -0.49 20.03 -20.55
CA ASP A 10 0.94 20.10 -20.23
C ASP A 10 1.17 20.60 -18.80
N LEU A 11 0.46 21.64 -18.39
CA LEU A 11 0.50 22.16 -17.02
C LEU A 11 0.05 21.09 -16.02
N LYS A 12 -1.06 20.41 -16.28
CA LYS A 12 -1.55 19.31 -15.42
C LYS A 12 -0.52 18.19 -15.31
N SER A 13 0.08 17.79 -16.42
CA SER A 13 1.13 16.75 -16.43
C SER A 13 2.32 17.15 -15.56
N GLN A 14 2.79 18.39 -15.66
CA GLN A 14 3.87 18.90 -14.81
C GLN A 14 3.47 18.94 -13.34
N LEU A 15 2.30 19.47 -13.01
CA LEU A 15 1.83 19.56 -11.61
C LEU A 15 1.73 18.20 -10.92
N LEU A 16 1.41 17.14 -11.65
CA LEU A 16 1.35 15.76 -11.10
C LEU A 16 2.73 15.22 -10.69
N THR A 17 3.82 15.84 -11.15
CA THR A 17 5.19 15.41 -10.79
C THR A 17 5.77 16.19 -9.60
N PHE A 18 5.17 17.31 -9.20
CA PHE A 18 5.64 18.06 -8.05
C PHE A 18 5.31 17.36 -6.74
N PRO A 19 6.28 17.28 -5.82
CA PRO A 19 6.00 16.81 -4.46
C PRO A 19 5.06 17.76 -3.73
N ASN A 20 4.31 17.24 -2.77
CA ASN A 20 3.48 18.07 -1.92
C ASN A 20 4.34 18.97 -1.03
N LEU A 21 3.78 20.11 -0.64
CA LEU A 21 4.44 21.03 0.28
C LEU A 21 4.50 20.39 1.68
N PRO A 22 5.68 20.34 2.33
CA PRO A 22 5.78 19.85 3.69
C PRO A 22 5.06 20.79 4.66
N SER A 23 4.63 20.25 5.81
CA SER A 23 4.15 21.06 6.92
C SER A 23 5.27 21.98 7.44
N PRO A 24 4.94 23.22 7.89
CA PRO A 24 5.93 24.09 8.54
C PRO A 24 6.61 23.49 9.77
N ASP A 25 5.98 22.48 10.38
CA ASP A 25 6.54 21.78 11.54
C ASP A 25 7.52 20.65 11.16
N CYS A 26 7.64 20.33 9.85
CA CYS A 26 8.61 19.34 9.40
C CYS A 26 10.03 19.94 9.47
N PRO A 27 10.99 19.24 10.10
CA PRO A 27 12.36 19.68 10.08
C PRO A 27 12.97 19.58 8.67
N ASP A 28 13.87 20.49 8.37
CA ASP A 28 14.71 20.37 7.18
C ASP A 28 15.68 19.20 7.38
N GLY A 29 15.77 18.32 6.39
CA GLY A 29 16.62 17.13 6.43
C GLY A 29 17.03 16.65 5.05
N ARG A 30 18.07 15.83 4.98
CA ARG A 30 18.55 15.20 3.72
C ARG A 30 18.07 13.77 3.56
N ASP A 31 17.93 13.06 4.68
CA ASP A 31 17.49 11.66 4.73
C ASP A 31 16.84 11.34 6.09
N GLU A 32 16.51 10.07 6.30
CA GLU A 32 15.83 9.58 7.50
C GLU A 32 16.61 9.77 8.80
N ASN A 33 17.91 10.01 8.75
CA ASN A 33 18.72 10.24 9.96
C ASN A 33 18.50 11.64 10.54
N ASP A 34 17.97 12.56 9.74
CA ASP A 34 17.61 13.92 10.18
C ASP A 34 16.20 13.97 10.81
N ASN A 35 15.47 12.85 10.85
CA ASN A 35 14.16 12.78 11.50
C ASN A 35 14.26 13.02 13.00
N ILE A 36 13.38 13.88 13.52
CA ILE A 36 13.29 14.18 14.95
C ILE A 36 12.26 13.26 15.59
N GLU A 37 12.66 12.52 16.65
CA GLU A 37 11.72 11.73 17.43
C GLU A 37 10.78 12.66 18.21
N ILE A 38 9.48 12.65 17.86
CA ILE A 38 8.46 13.48 18.51
C ILE A 38 7.97 12.83 19.80
N ARG A 39 7.87 11.50 19.83
CA ARG A 39 7.36 10.75 20.98
C ARG A 39 7.81 9.30 20.94
N ALA A 40 8.28 8.80 22.07
CA ALA A 40 8.47 7.38 22.31
C ALA A 40 7.42 6.84 23.28
N TRP A 41 7.09 5.55 23.17
CA TRP A 41 6.20 4.86 24.10
C TRP A 41 6.73 3.45 24.37
N GLY A 42 6.82 3.10 25.66
CA GLY A 42 7.29 1.80 26.13
C GLY A 42 8.80 1.60 25.94
N ASP A 43 9.27 0.49 26.48
CA ASP A 43 10.65 0.06 26.34
C ASP A 43 10.71 -1.11 25.34
N PRO A 44 11.43 -0.99 24.22
CA PRO A 44 11.55 -2.09 23.27
C PRO A 44 12.33 -3.24 23.92
N ARG A 45 11.85 -4.47 23.77
CA ARG A 45 12.61 -5.66 24.17
C ARG A 45 13.84 -5.79 23.27
N ARG A 46 14.99 -5.42 23.78
CA ARG A 46 16.29 -5.65 23.13
C ARG A 46 16.84 -6.97 23.63
N GLN A 47 16.49 -8.06 22.96
CA GLN A 47 16.98 -9.40 23.25
C GLN A 47 17.94 -9.78 22.12
N GLU A 48 19.19 -10.11 22.47
CA GLU A 48 20.15 -10.66 21.51
C GLU A 48 19.78 -12.09 21.16
N GLY A 49 20.08 -12.52 19.91
CA GLY A 49 19.87 -13.89 19.46
C GLY A 49 18.42 -14.27 19.17
N LEU A 50 17.55 -13.30 18.92
CA LEU A 50 16.21 -13.59 18.40
C LEU A 50 16.30 -14.20 17.01
N GLU A 51 15.55 -15.29 16.85
CA GLU A 51 15.39 -15.94 15.55
C GLU A 51 14.54 -15.06 14.61
N GLU A 52 14.96 -14.92 13.37
CA GLU A 52 14.25 -14.16 12.34
C GLU A 52 12.85 -14.76 12.08
N HIS A 53 11.86 -13.90 11.82
CA HIS A 53 10.46 -14.33 11.63
C HIS A 53 10.29 -15.38 10.51
N TRP A 54 11.05 -15.25 9.43
CA TRP A 54 11.02 -16.21 8.31
C TRP A 54 11.62 -17.56 8.71
N ALA A 55 12.69 -17.60 9.52
CA ALA A 55 13.28 -18.84 10.02
C ALA A 55 12.34 -19.57 10.97
N ILE A 56 11.63 -18.81 11.85
CA ILE A 56 10.58 -19.36 12.70
C ILE A 56 9.45 -19.96 11.85
N ALA A 57 9.00 -19.22 10.83
CA ALA A 57 7.90 -19.66 9.99
C ALA A 57 8.25 -20.89 9.15
N ASP A 58 9.47 -20.97 8.64
CA ASP A 58 9.97 -22.14 7.91
C ASP A 58 10.07 -23.37 8.84
N ARG A 59 10.71 -23.23 10.00
CA ARG A 59 10.83 -24.28 11.01
C ARG A 59 9.47 -24.84 11.49
N LEU A 60 8.46 -23.98 11.57
CA LEU A 60 7.10 -24.36 11.95
C LEU A 60 6.24 -24.82 10.76
N GLY A 61 6.76 -24.81 9.54
CA GLY A 61 6.01 -25.18 8.35
C GLY A 61 4.84 -24.22 8.03
N LEU A 62 4.98 -22.95 8.40
CA LEU A 62 3.95 -21.94 8.17
C LEU A 62 4.02 -21.30 6.80
N LEU A 63 5.19 -21.34 6.16
CA LEU A 63 5.42 -20.82 4.81
C LEU A 63 6.27 -21.79 4.00
N ASP A 64 6.27 -21.62 2.67
CA ASP A 64 7.12 -22.35 1.74
C ASP A 64 7.62 -21.39 0.65
N SER A 65 8.80 -20.87 0.88
CA SER A 65 9.43 -19.91 -0.03
C SER A 65 9.81 -20.53 -1.37
N GLU A 66 10.27 -21.77 -1.39
CA GLU A 66 10.68 -22.47 -2.61
C GLU A 66 9.50 -22.69 -3.56
N ARG A 67 8.37 -23.18 -3.03
CA ARG A 67 7.16 -23.35 -3.83
C ARG A 67 6.55 -22.03 -4.25
N SER A 68 6.63 -21.00 -3.41
CA SER A 68 6.14 -19.66 -3.74
C SER A 68 6.85 -19.08 -4.97
N VAL A 69 8.17 -19.23 -5.06
CA VAL A 69 8.96 -18.78 -6.21
C VAL A 69 8.58 -19.52 -7.50
N ARG A 70 8.18 -20.81 -7.41
CA ARG A 70 7.70 -21.57 -8.58
C ARG A 70 6.34 -21.07 -9.09
N ILE A 71 5.49 -20.56 -8.20
CA ILE A 71 4.15 -20.05 -8.55
C ILE A 71 4.23 -18.65 -9.14
N ALA A 72 5.07 -17.79 -8.56
CA ALA A 72 5.16 -16.38 -8.95
C ALA A 72 6.63 -15.98 -9.19
N GLN A 73 7.23 -15.27 -8.28
CA GLN A 73 8.63 -14.82 -8.34
C GLN A 73 9.17 -14.68 -6.91
N SER A 74 10.44 -14.27 -6.78
CA SER A 74 11.01 -13.92 -5.47
C SER A 74 10.13 -12.86 -4.77
N ARG A 75 10.04 -12.94 -3.43
CA ARG A 75 9.23 -12.06 -2.56
C ARG A 75 7.73 -12.36 -2.52
N PHE A 76 7.25 -13.33 -3.27
CA PHE A 76 5.92 -13.87 -3.02
C PHE A 76 5.99 -14.97 -1.96
N VAL A 77 5.00 -15.00 -1.09
CA VAL A 77 4.93 -15.94 0.04
C VAL A 77 3.64 -16.75 -0.05
N THR A 78 3.77 -18.07 0.15
CA THR A 78 2.63 -18.96 0.30
C THR A 78 2.59 -19.46 1.74
N LEU A 79 1.51 -19.13 2.44
CA LEU A 79 1.29 -19.58 3.80
C LEU A 79 0.57 -20.92 3.82
N PHE A 80 0.95 -21.78 4.78
CA PHE A 80 0.39 -23.11 4.94
C PHE A 80 -0.23 -23.31 6.33
N GLY A 81 -1.24 -24.15 6.40
CA GLY A 81 -1.80 -24.65 7.64
C GLY A 81 -2.12 -23.56 8.68
N GLN A 82 -1.40 -23.56 9.77
CA GLN A 82 -1.59 -22.57 10.84
C GLN A 82 -1.15 -21.16 10.44
N GLY A 83 -0.20 -20.99 9.51
CA GLY A 83 0.19 -19.68 8.97
C GLY A 83 -0.98 -19.01 8.24
N ALA A 84 -1.59 -19.70 7.29
CA ALA A 84 -2.75 -19.19 6.56
C ALA A 84 -3.96 -18.95 7.50
N ARG A 85 -4.12 -19.80 8.53
CA ARG A 85 -5.16 -19.63 9.54
C ARG A 85 -4.94 -18.38 10.40
N LEU A 86 -3.68 -18.12 10.78
CA LEU A 86 -3.30 -16.95 11.56
C LEU A 86 -3.54 -15.65 10.77
N GLU A 87 -3.13 -15.58 9.51
CA GLU A 87 -3.39 -14.44 8.65
C GLU A 87 -4.88 -14.12 8.59
N ARG A 88 -5.71 -15.12 8.26
CA ARG A 88 -7.17 -14.95 8.23
C ARG A 88 -7.74 -14.50 9.58
N ALA A 89 -7.23 -15.01 10.68
CA ALA A 89 -7.66 -14.61 12.01
C ALA A 89 -7.33 -13.16 12.32
N LEU A 90 -6.14 -12.69 11.90
CA LEU A 90 -5.72 -11.30 12.06
C LEU A 90 -6.55 -10.36 11.19
N ILE A 91 -6.85 -10.75 9.94
CA ILE A 91 -7.72 -9.98 9.05
C ILE A 91 -9.09 -9.78 9.70
N ASN A 92 -9.73 -10.87 10.15
CA ASN A 92 -11.04 -10.80 10.79
C ASN A 92 -10.98 -9.95 12.05
N PHE A 93 -9.98 -10.16 12.90
CA PHE A 93 -9.81 -9.39 14.14
C PHE A 93 -9.71 -7.87 13.87
N MET A 94 -8.92 -7.47 12.87
CA MET A 94 -8.76 -6.06 12.54
C MET A 94 -10.05 -5.45 11.96
N LEU A 95 -10.74 -6.17 11.08
CA LEU A 95 -12.02 -5.72 10.51
C LEU A 95 -13.10 -5.60 11.59
N ASP A 96 -13.24 -6.61 12.46
CA ASP A 96 -14.20 -6.60 13.56
C ASP A 96 -13.92 -5.48 14.58
N LEU A 97 -12.63 -5.24 14.87
CA LEU A 97 -12.22 -4.15 15.75
C LEU A 97 -12.63 -2.77 15.21
N HIS A 98 -12.44 -2.54 13.92
CA HIS A 98 -12.75 -1.26 13.29
C HIS A 98 -14.25 -1.08 13.04
N THR A 99 -14.96 -2.13 12.64
CA THR A 99 -16.43 -2.09 12.52
C THR A 99 -17.10 -1.84 13.87
N GLY A 100 -16.57 -2.46 14.92
CA GLY A 100 -17.00 -2.18 16.31
C GLY A 100 -16.76 -0.72 16.77
N LYS A 101 -15.85 0.00 16.12
CA LYS A 101 -15.60 1.44 16.33
C LYS A 101 -16.40 2.35 15.38
N GLY A 102 -17.37 1.81 14.64
CA GLY A 102 -18.25 2.55 13.75
C GLY A 102 -17.70 2.80 12.35
N TYR A 103 -16.66 2.07 11.94
CA TYR A 103 -16.26 2.02 10.53
C TYR A 103 -17.18 1.09 9.76
N ARG A 104 -17.53 1.49 8.54
CA ARG A 104 -18.25 0.63 7.60
C ARG A 104 -17.28 -0.21 6.80
N GLU A 105 -17.44 -1.53 6.87
CA GLU A 105 -16.64 -2.44 6.07
C GLU A 105 -17.01 -2.34 4.59
N VAL A 106 -15.99 -2.35 3.74
CA VAL A 106 -16.10 -2.32 2.28
C VAL A 106 -15.21 -3.40 1.70
N LEU A 107 -15.71 -4.15 0.75
CA LEU A 107 -14.93 -5.05 -0.09
C LEU A 107 -14.77 -4.42 -1.48
N PRO A 108 -13.69 -3.70 -1.72
CA PRO A 108 -13.48 -3.02 -3.00
C PRO A 108 -12.96 -3.98 -4.07
N PRO A 109 -13.08 -3.60 -5.37
CA PRO A 109 -12.44 -4.36 -6.44
C PRO A 109 -10.92 -4.28 -6.32
N VAL A 110 -10.23 -5.36 -6.68
CA VAL A 110 -8.75 -5.43 -6.73
C VAL A 110 -8.17 -4.78 -7.99
N LEU A 111 -8.98 -4.53 -9.01
CA LEU A 111 -8.62 -3.81 -10.21
C LEU A 111 -9.27 -2.43 -10.19
N VAL A 112 -8.47 -1.40 -10.45
CA VAL A 112 -8.88 0.01 -10.46
C VAL A 112 -8.42 0.68 -11.76
N ASN A 113 -9.10 1.74 -12.17
CA ASN A 113 -8.71 2.51 -13.35
C ASN A 113 -7.60 3.54 -13.05
N SER A 114 -6.95 4.04 -14.10
CA SER A 114 -5.89 5.06 -13.98
C SER A 114 -6.33 6.31 -13.22
N ALA A 115 -7.59 6.71 -13.36
CA ALA A 115 -8.13 7.89 -12.68
C ALA A 115 -8.13 7.71 -11.15
N SER A 116 -8.42 6.51 -10.65
CA SER A 116 -8.37 6.20 -9.21
C SER A 116 -6.94 6.23 -8.67
N LEU A 117 -5.99 5.66 -9.41
CA LEU A 117 -4.56 5.71 -9.07
C LEU A 117 -3.99 7.13 -9.09
N THR A 118 -4.40 7.94 -10.05
CA THR A 118 -3.99 9.36 -10.14
C THR A 118 -4.56 10.17 -8.98
N GLY A 119 -5.83 9.94 -8.64
CA GLY A 119 -6.49 10.62 -7.53
C GLY A 119 -5.89 10.34 -6.15
N SER A 120 -5.27 9.16 -5.98
CA SER A 120 -4.57 8.78 -4.75
C SER A 120 -3.05 9.02 -4.81
N GLY A 121 -2.54 9.67 -5.87
CA GLY A 121 -1.12 10.01 -6.02
C GLY A 121 -0.20 8.85 -6.40
N GLN A 122 -0.75 7.69 -6.80
CA GLN A 122 0.04 6.56 -7.25
C GLN A 122 0.58 6.77 -8.67
N LEU A 123 -0.22 7.34 -9.56
CA LEU A 123 0.19 7.72 -10.89
C LEU A 123 0.42 9.25 -10.98
N PRO A 124 1.38 9.68 -11.79
CA PRO A 124 2.29 8.89 -12.64
C PRO A 124 3.50 8.31 -11.91
N LYS A 125 3.77 8.72 -10.67
CA LYS A 125 5.03 8.51 -9.94
C LYS A 125 5.42 7.03 -9.81
N PHE A 126 4.47 6.15 -9.51
CA PHE A 126 4.71 4.73 -9.26
C PHE A 126 4.21 3.81 -10.38
N ALA A 127 4.11 4.32 -11.61
CA ALA A 127 3.62 3.56 -12.75
C ALA A 127 4.44 2.29 -13.01
N GLU A 128 5.78 2.39 -12.90
CA GLU A 128 6.69 1.26 -13.13
C GLU A 128 6.67 0.22 -11.99
N GLU A 129 6.14 0.60 -10.83
CA GLU A 129 6.01 -0.27 -9.65
C GLU A 129 4.63 -0.92 -9.56
N SER A 130 3.75 -0.64 -10.51
CA SER A 130 2.38 -1.09 -10.52
C SER A 130 2.12 -2.11 -11.63
N PHE A 131 1.26 -3.09 -11.34
CA PHE A 131 0.83 -4.07 -12.34
C PHE A 131 -0.31 -3.51 -13.18
N ARG A 132 -0.12 -3.43 -14.47
CA ARG A 132 -1.12 -2.97 -15.43
C ARG A 132 -1.62 -4.12 -16.31
N CYS A 133 -2.93 -4.14 -16.59
CA CYS A 133 -3.49 -4.98 -17.64
C CYS A 133 -3.09 -4.43 -19.02
N ALA A 134 -2.74 -5.33 -19.95
CA ALA A 134 -2.16 -4.94 -21.23
C ALA A 134 -3.17 -4.20 -22.13
N ASP A 135 -4.42 -4.68 -22.16
CA ASP A 135 -5.43 -4.28 -23.15
C ASP A 135 -6.54 -3.38 -22.58
N ASP A 136 -6.52 -3.16 -21.26
CA ASP A 136 -7.55 -2.38 -20.56
C ASP A 136 -6.92 -1.25 -19.74
N ASP A 137 -7.68 -0.19 -19.44
CA ASP A 137 -7.31 0.80 -18.44
C ASP A 137 -7.59 0.29 -17.02
N LEU A 138 -6.99 -0.87 -16.71
CA LEU A 138 -7.09 -1.51 -15.40
C LEU A 138 -5.71 -1.80 -14.83
N TRP A 139 -5.61 -1.59 -13.54
CA TRP A 139 -4.40 -1.79 -12.75
C TRP A 139 -4.73 -2.59 -11.50
N LEU A 140 -3.84 -3.45 -11.11
CA LEU A 140 -3.94 -4.10 -9.81
C LEU A 140 -3.73 -3.05 -8.72
N THR A 141 -4.68 -2.92 -7.79
CA THR A 141 -4.54 -1.92 -6.73
C THR A 141 -3.37 -2.26 -5.80
N PRO A 142 -2.50 -1.29 -5.49
CA PRO A 142 -1.40 -1.52 -4.56
C PRO A 142 -1.87 -1.55 -3.09
N THR A 143 -3.00 -0.96 -2.78
CA THR A 143 -3.58 -0.85 -1.44
C THR A 143 -5.07 -0.54 -1.51
N ALA A 144 -5.83 -0.95 -0.51
CA ALA A 144 -7.26 -0.62 -0.37
C ALA A 144 -7.52 0.90 -0.27
N GLU A 145 -6.53 1.69 0.08
CA GLU A 145 -6.63 3.16 0.09
C GLU A 145 -7.10 3.71 -1.26
N VAL A 146 -6.56 3.20 -2.36
CA VAL A 146 -6.88 3.68 -3.71
C VAL A 146 -8.37 3.58 -4.04
N PRO A 147 -9.00 2.39 -3.97
CA PRO A 147 -10.43 2.27 -4.22
C PRO A 147 -11.28 2.98 -3.16
N LEU A 148 -10.89 2.96 -1.88
CA LEU A 148 -11.66 3.62 -0.82
C LEU A 148 -11.67 5.14 -0.98
N THR A 149 -10.53 5.75 -1.27
CA THR A 149 -10.42 7.20 -1.54
C THR A 149 -11.23 7.60 -2.77
N SER A 150 -11.31 6.71 -3.77
CA SER A 150 -12.01 6.96 -5.02
C SER A 150 -13.52 6.66 -4.97
N LEU A 151 -14.04 6.08 -3.89
CA LEU A 151 -15.45 5.73 -3.75
C LEU A 151 -16.41 6.91 -4.01
N HIS A 152 -16.00 8.09 -3.56
CA HIS A 152 -16.81 9.31 -3.66
C HIS A 152 -16.23 10.30 -4.66
N ARG A 153 -15.40 9.85 -5.58
CA ARG A 153 -14.89 10.72 -6.64
C ARG A 153 -16.04 11.27 -7.48
N ASP A 154 -16.00 12.56 -7.76
CA ASP A 154 -17.01 13.28 -8.53
C ASP A 154 -18.42 13.31 -7.84
N GLU A 155 -18.50 13.00 -6.55
CA GLU A 155 -19.71 13.06 -5.73
C GLU A 155 -19.68 14.26 -4.77
N ILE A 156 -20.79 14.96 -4.66
CA ILE A 156 -21.00 15.97 -3.61
C ILE A 156 -21.66 15.29 -2.42
N ILE A 157 -20.93 15.15 -1.31
CA ILE A 157 -21.41 14.49 -0.11
C ILE A 157 -22.14 15.49 0.78
N PRO A 158 -23.41 15.24 1.14
CA PRO A 158 -24.15 16.08 2.08
C PRO A 158 -23.43 16.15 3.45
N ALA A 159 -23.41 17.34 4.05
CA ALA A 159 -22.67 17.57 5.29
C ALA A 159 -23.18 16.73 6.48
N ASP A 160 -24.45 16.40 6.50
CA ASP A 160 -25.07 15.56 7.52
C ASP A 160 -24.65 14.08 7.45
N ARG A 161 -24.04 13.66 6.33
CA ARG A 161 -23.46 12.32 6.16
C ARG A 161 -22.00 12.21 6.63
N LEU A 162 -21.37 13.30 6.98
CA LEU A 162 -19.96 13.35 7.41
C LEU A 162 -19.84 13.22 8.95
N PRO A 163 -18.77 12.57 9.44
CA PRO A 163 -17.69 11.92 8.70
C PRO A 163 -18.08 10.55 8.19
N LEU A 164 -17.62 10.20 6.98
CA LEU A 164 -17.67 8.83 6.46
C LEU A 164 -16.40 8.09 6.88
N ARG A 165 -16.57 6.90 7.46
CA ARG A 165 -15.46 6.05 7.92
C ARG A 165 -15.58 4.68 7.29
N TYR A 166 -14.51 4.26 6.60
CA TYR A 166 -14.45 2.98 5.91
C TYR A 166 -13.26 2.16 6.38
N VAL A 167 -13.42 0.85 6.37
CA VAL A 167 -12.34 -0.12 6.56
C VAL A 167 -12.43 -1.16 5.46
N ALA A 168 -11.29 -1.56 4.92
CA ALA A 168 -11.21 -2.64 3.94
C ALA A 168 -9.95 -3.47 4.18
N TYR A 169 -10.01 -4.73 3.79
CA TYR A 169 -8.85 -5.58 3.61
C TYR A 169 -8.50 -5.64 2.13
N ASP A 170 -7.20 -5.65 1.83
CA ASP A 170 -6.69 -5.84 0.48
C ASP A 170 -5.34 -6.55 0.50
N PHE A 171 -4.96 -7.16 -0.63
CA PHE A 171 -3.62 -7.69 -0.85
C PHE A 171 -2.70 -6.55 -1.27
N PHE A 172 -1.63 -6.33 -0.51
CA PHE A 172 -0.63 -5.35 -0.89
C PHE A 172 0.22 -5.88 -2.06
N LEU A 173 0.07 -5.26 -3.23
CA LEU A 173 0.75 -5.67 -4.46
C LEU A 173 1.55 -4.48 -5.02
N SER A 174 2.86 -4.48 -4.77
CA SER A 174 3.79 -3.49 -5.28
C SER A 174 5.09 -4.14 -5.76
N PHE A 175 5.65 -3.60 -6.84
CA PHE A 175 7.01 -3.91 -7.26
C PHE A 175 8.00 -2.93 -6.60
N SER A 176 8.86 -3.41 -5.75
CA SER A 176 10.02 -2.61 -5.32
C SER A 176 11.07 -2.58 -6.43
N GLN A 177 11.52 -1.40 -6.85
CA GLN A 177 12.61 -1.22 -7.83
C GLN A 177 13.93 -1.89 -7.40
N ASN A 178 14.11 -2.22 -6.13
CA ASN A 178 15.26 -2.98 -5.63
C ASN A 178 15.32 -4.45 -6.10
N ARG A 179 14.54 -4.86 -7.09
CA ARG A 179 14.59 -6.21 -7.67
C ARG A 179 15.93 -6.59 -8.27
N PHE A 180 16.72 -5.62 -8.70
CA PHE A 180 17.96 -5.83 -9.46
C PHE A 180 19.24 -5.49 -8.70
N SER A 181 19.18 -5.23 -7.41
CA SER A 181 20.41 -5.13 -6.62
C SER A 181 21.01 -6.53 -6.41
N PRO A 182 22.21 -6.85 -6.96
CA PRO A 182 22.83 -8.16 -6.81
C PRO A 182 23.24 -8.52 -5.38
N GLN A 183 23.05 -7.62 -4.42
CA GLN A 183 23.62 -7.73 -3.07
C GLN A 183 22.64 -8.10 -1.97
N ARG A 184 21.39 -8.49 -2.28
CA ARG A 184 20.47 -9.01 -1.23
C ARG A 184 19.92 -10.38 -1.60
N HIS A 185 20.82 -11.34 -1.62
CA HIS A 185 20.47 -12.74 -1.43
C HIS A 185 20.34 -12.98 0.09
N HIS A 186 19.19 -12.65 0.66
CA HIS A 186 18.73 -13.17 1.94
C HIS A 186 17.21 -13.14 1.91
N PHE A 187 16.72 -14.14 1.23
CA PHE A 187 15.49 -14.89 1.50
C PHE A 187 15.61 -16.20 0.74
#